data_613351dfdfb98f977fd2677dad466298
#
_entry.id   613351dfdfb98f977fd2677dad466298
#
_cell.length_a   1.000
_cell.length_b   1.000
_cell.length_c   1.000
_cell.angle_alpha   90.00
_cell.angle_beta   90.00
_cell.angle_gamma   90.00
#
_symmetry.space_group_name_H-M   'P 1'
#
loop_
_entity.id
_entity.type
_entity.pdbx_description
1 polymer ?
#
loop_
_entity_poly.entity_id
_entity_poly.type
_entity_poly.pdbx_seq_one_letter_code
_entity_poly.pdbx_strand_id
1 'polypeptide(L)'
;MCRLISRHYLIVFLVSMLPLIELRVAVPLGIGMGLQVLPVYIISIMGNMLPVPIIFFFARKILIWGKDKAFIGKFFTFCLEKGENAGIKLQEKAGRGMFFAILLFVGIPVPGTGAWTGTLAASILDLDFKTSVLACALGVLMAGIIMGVASMGIFGALY
;
A
#
# COMPACT_ATOMS: atom_id res chain seq x y z
N MET A 1 6.98 32.14 -4.80
CA MET A 1 7.08 30.97 -5.67
C MET A 1 7.56 29.72 -4.92
N CYS A 2 8.66 29.71 -4.21
CA CYS A 2 9.15 28.53 -3.46
C CYS A 2 8.16 27.95 -2.42
N ARG A 3 7.45 28.77 -1.65
CA ARG A 3 6.46 28.31 -0.64
C ARG A 3 5.24 27.61 -1.24
N LEU A 4 4.80 27.98 -2.44
CA LEU A 4 3.67 27.36 -3.13
C LEU A 4 4.04 25.97 -3.64
N ILE A 5 5.23 25.82 -4.22
CA ILE A 5 5.75 24.55 -4.72
C ILE A 5 5.92 23.56 -3.57
N SER A 6 6.45 24.01 -2.43
CA SER A 6 6.60 23.17 -1.22
C SER A 6 5.25 22.69 -0.67
N ARG A 7 4.19 23.51 -0.75
CA ARG A 7 2.82 23.11 -0.33
C ARG A 7 2.24 22.03 -1.22
N HIS A 8 2.45 22.08 -2.53
CA HIS A 8 1.97 21.06 -3.46
C HIS A 8 2.64 19.69 -3.22
N TYR A 9 3.95 19.67 -2.97
CA TYR A 9 4.63 18.43 -2.60
C TYR A 9 4.16 17.86 -1.26
N LEU A 10 3.83 18.72 -0.28
CA LEU A 10 3.24 18.28 0.98
C LEU A 10 1.86 17.64 0.76
N ILE A 11 1.04 18.22 -0.12
CA ILE A 11 -0.27 17.65 -0.49
C ILE A 11 -0.07 16.26 -1.11
N VAL A 12 0.84 16.11 -2.06
CA VAL A 12 1.17 14.82 -2.69
C VAL A 12 1.58 13.79 -1.64
N PHE A 13 2.44 14.18 -0.70
CA PHE A 13 2.88 13.32 0.41
C PHE A 13 1.70 12.86 1.27
N LEU A 14 0.87 13.79 1.74
CA LEU A 14 -0.29 13.49 2.59
C LEU A 14 -1.33 12.64 1.87
N VAL A 15 -1.61 12.94 0.61
CA VAL A 15 -2.55 12.16 -0.23
C VAL A 15 -2.04 10.73 -0.42
N SER A 16 -0.73 10.55 -0.62
CA SER A 16 -0.14 9.22 -0.78
C SER A 16 -0.20 8.36 0.49
N MET A 17 -0.36 8.97 1.67
CA MET A 17 -0.54 8.26 2.94
C MET A 17 -1.97 7.77 3.18
N LEU A 18 -2.96 8.30 2.46
CA LEU A 18 -4.36 7.97 2.70
C LEU A 18 -4.69 6.55 2.23
N PRO A 19 -5.46 5.77 3.04
CA PRO A 19 -5.91 4.46 2.63
C PRO A 19 -6.78 4.54 1.36
N LEU A 20 -6.65 3.55 0.46
CA LEU A 20 -7.36 3.43 -0.81
C LEU A 20 -6.96 4.46 -1.90
N ILE A 21 -6.50 5.64 -1.53
CA ILE A 21 -6.07 6.70 -2.43
C ILE A 21 -4.62 6.46 -2.86
N GLU A 22 -3.73 6.43 -1.88
CA GLU A 22 -2.33 6.04 -2.02
C GLU A 22 -1.58 6.82 -3.12
N LEU A 23 -0.46 6.27 -3.58
CA LEU A 23 0.32 6.85 -4.68
C LEU A 23 -0.45 6.88 -6.02
N ARG A 24 -1.50 6.07 -6.16
CA ARG A 24 -2.29 5.96 -7.40
C ARG A 24 -2.99 7.27 -7.77
N VAL A 25 -3.41 8.01 -6.77
CA VAL A 25 -3.98 9.37 -6.97
C VAL A 25 -2.91 10.43 -6.76
N ALA A 26 -1.98 10.22 -5.81
CA ALA A 26 -0.95 11.20 -5.50
C ALA A 26 -0.04 11.50 -6.70
N VAL A 27 0.34 10.48 -7.49
CA VAL A 27 1.19 10.66 -8.67
C VAL A 27 0.46 11.43 -9.77
N PRO A 28 -0.73 11.03 -10.26
CA PRO A 28 -1.47 11.82 -11.25
C PRO A 28 -1.79 13.24 -10.76
N LEU A 29 -2.15 13.39 -9.48
CA LEU A 29 -2.43 14.69 -8.89
C LEU A 29 -1.20 15.63 -8.94
N GLY A 30 -0.04 15.13 -8.54
CA GLY A 30 1.20 15.91 -8.56
C GLY A 30 1.60 16.31 -9.98
N ILE A 31 1.49 15.40 -10.96
CA ILE A 31 1.78 15.67 -12.37
C ILE A 31 0.77 16.68 -12.92
N GLY A 32 -0.53 16.52 -12.62
CA GLY A 32 -1.60 17.44 -13.02
C GLY A 32 -1.46 18.84 -12.41
N MET A 33 -0.79 18.99 -11.25
CA MET A 33 -0.41 20.28 -10.68
C MET A 33 0.83 20.91 -11.33
N GLY A 34 1.40 20.29 -12.37
CA GLY A 34 2.58 20.78 -13.06
C GLY A 34 3.90 20.57 -12.30
N LEU A 35 3.90 19.66 -11.31
CA LEU A 35 5.12 19.34 -10.56
C LEU A 35 6.02 18.40 -11.37
N GLN A 36 7.32 18.44 -11.07
CA GLN A 36 8.29 17.55 -11.69
C GLN A 36 7.99 16.09 -11.33
N VAL A 37 8.00 15.21 -12.33
CA VAL A 37 7.62 13.79 -12.20
C VAL A 37 8.48 13.05 -11.18
N LEU A 38 9.80 13.20 -11.22
CA LEU A 38 10.71 12.47 -10.35
C LEU A 38 10.53 12.80 -8.85
N PRO A 39 10.49 14.06 -8.42
CA PRO A 39 10.18 14.40 -7.03
C PRO A 39 8.78 13.92 -6.59
N VAL A 40 7.75 14.07 -7.43
CA VAL A 40 6.39 13.57 -7.15
C VAL A 40 6.43 12.07 -6.88
N TYR A 41 7.13 11.31 -7.72
CA TYR A 41 7.28 9.87 -7.59
C TYR A 41 7.94 9.47 -6.27
N ILE A 42 9.09 10.08 -5.95
CA ILE A 42 9.85 9.79 -4.72
C ILE A 42 9.00 10.12 -3.48
N ILE A 43 8.38 11.29 -3.45
CA ILE A 43 7.56 11.75 -2.32
C ILE A 43 6.33 10.87 -2.13
N SER A 44 5.68 10.47 -3.21
CA SER A 44 4.52 9.57 -3.16
C SER A 44 4.90 8.18 -2.64
N ILE A 45 6.05 7.64 -3.04
CA ILE A 45 6.54 6.36 -2.50
C ILE A 45 6.83 6.47 -1.01
N MET A 46 7.54 7.52 -0.58
CA MET A 46 7.86 7.74 0.83
C MET A 46 6.59 7.85 1.68
N GLY A 47 5.60 8.64 1.24
CA GLY A 47 4.33 8.79 1.92
C GLY A 47 3.53 7.49 1.99
N ASN A 48 3.52 6.71 0.91
CA ASN A 48 2.80 5.44 0.85
C ASN A 48 3.46 4.34 1.69
N MET A 49 4.79 4.35 1.82
CA MET A 49 5.52 3.35 2.61
C MET A 49 5.55 3.64 4.12
N LEU A 50 5.33 4.89 4.52
CA LEU A 50 5.38 5.28 5.93
C LEU A 50 4.34 4.57 6.81
N PRO A 51 3.06 4.38 6.40
CA PRO A 51 2.08 3.65 7.18
C PRO A 51 2.32 2.13 7.23
N VAL A 52 3.04 1.55 6.27
CA VAL A 52 3.20 0.10 6.11
C VAL A 52 3.67 -0.61 7.39
N PRO A 53 4.78 -0.24 8.05
CA PRO A 53 5.20 -0.89 9.28
C PRO A 53 4.18 -0.70 10.42
N ILE A 54 3.54 0.47 10.48
CA ILE A 54 2.53 0.76 11.49
C ILE A 54 1.33 -0.18 11.30
N ILE A 55 0.81 -0.29 10.09
CA ILE A 55 -0.32 -1.17 9.78
C ILE A 55 0.04 -2.61 10.09
N PHE A 56 1.23 -3.08 9.67
CA PHE A 56 1.65 -4.46 9.87
C PHE A 56 1.62 -4.86 11.34
N PHE A 57 2.19 -4.05 12.21
CA PHE A 57 2.25 -4.36 13.64
C PHE A 57 0.93 -4.09 14.38
N PHE A 58 0.20 -3.05 14.00
CA PHE A 58 -1.04 -2.67 14.69
C PHE A 58 -2.25 -3.48 14.24
N ALA A 59 -2.34 -3.87 12.97
CA ALA A 59 -3.48 -4.63 12.45
C ALA A 59 -3.69 -5.92 13.25
N ARG A 60 -2.65 -6.72 13.41
CA ARG A 60 -2.73 -7.95 14.20
C ARG A 60 -3.03 -7.69 15.68
N LYS A 61 -2.43 -6.65 16.28
CA LYS A 61 -2.71 -6.26 17.68
C LYS A 61 -4.16 -5.86 17.87
N ILE A 62 -4.74 -5.11 16.94
CA ILE A 62 -6.15 -4.70 16.96
C ILE A 62 -7.05 -5.94 16.84
N LEU A 63 -6.72 -6.87 15.95
CA LEU A 63 -7.50 -8.11 15.81
C LEU A 63 -7.44 -8.97 17.09
N ILE A 64 -6.25 -9.12 17.68
CA ILE A 64 -6.07 -9.86 18.95
C ILE A 64 -6.83 -9.17 20.09
N TRP A 65 -6.74 -7.85 20.20
CA TRP A 65 -7.47 -7.08 21.21
C TRP A 65 -8.98 -7.15 21.00
N GLY A 66 -9.43 -7.14 19.75
CA GLY A 66 -10.85 -7.16 19.40
C GLY A 66 -11.52 -8.51 19.61
N LYS A 67 -10.77 -9.63 19.56
CA LYS A 67 -11.35 -10.97 19.78
C LYS A 67 -12.03 -11.15 21.14
N ASP A 68 -11.56 -10.41 22.16
CA ASP A 68 -12.06 -10.49 23.53
C ASP A 68 -13.31 -9.58 23.76
N LYS A 69 -13.78 -8.89 22.72
CA LYS A 69 -14.95 -7.99 22.81
C LYS A 69 -16.26 -8.73 22.50
N ALA A 70 -17.27 -8.56 23.35
CA ALA A 70 -18.53 -9.30 23.29
C ALA A 70 -19.30 -9.16 21.97
N PHE A 71 -19.20 -8.02 21.27
CA PHE A 71 -19.98 -7.72 20.06
C PHE A 71 -19.25 -8.05 18.75
N ILE A 72 -17.92 -7.79 18.70
CA ILE A 72 -17.10 -7.94 17.50
C ILE A 72 -16.10 -9.10 17.59
N GLY A 73 -16.00 -9.73 18.77
CA GLY A 73 -15.00 -10.78 19.04
C GLY A 73 -15.11 -11.95 18.08
N LYS A 74 -16.33 -12.42 17.76
CA LYS A 74 -16.55 -13.52 16.82
C LYS A 74 -16.01 -13.21 15.42
N PHE A 75 -16.18 -11.99 14.95
CA PHE A 75 -15.67 -11.54 13.64
C PHE A 75 -14.13 -11.48 13.63
N PHE A 76 -13.53 -10.91 14.68
CA PHE A 76 -12.07 -10.84 14.79
C PHE A 76 -11.42 -12.20 14.97
N THR A 77 -12.02 -13.10 15.77
CA THR A 77 -11.57 -14.49 15.89
C THR A 77 -11.62 -15.20 14.55
N PHE A 78 -12.74 -15.09 13.83
CA PHE A 78 -12.88 -15.65 12.49
C PHE A 78 -11.81 -15.12 11.52
N CYS A 79 -11.52 -13.82 11.53
CA CYS A 79 -10.47 -13.23 10.69
C CYS A 79 -9.09 -13.77 11.05
N LEU A 80 -8.77 -13.89 12.34
CA LEU A 80 -7.48 -14.43 12.80
C LEU A 80 -7.33 -15.90 12.41
N GLU A 81 -8.28 -16.77 12.74
CA GLU A 81 -8.22 -18.21 12.43
C GLU A 81 -8.16 -18.46 10.92
N LYS A 82 -8.96 -17.75 10.15
CA LYS A 82 -8.93 -17.86 8.68
C LYS A 82 -7.62 -17.34 8.11
N GLY A 83 -7.11 -16.22 8.65
CA GLY A 83 -5.85 -15.63 8.23
C GLY A 83 -4.67 -16.57 8.54
N GLU A 84 -4.56 -17.07 9.77
CA GLU A 84 -3.50 -17.98 10.18
C GLU A 84 -3.53 -19.29 9.39
N ASN A 85 -4.70 -19.92 9.24
CA ASN A 85 -4.87 -21.15 8.46
C ASN A 85 -4.54 -20.95 6.98
N ALA A 86 -4.94 -19.82 6.41
CA ALA A 86 -4.59 -19.48 5.04
C ALA A 86 -3.09 -19.20 4.90
N GLY A 87 -2.49 -18.48 5.87
CA GLY A 87 -1.07 -18.20 5.91
C GLY A 87 -0.22 -19.45 5.94
N ILE A 88 -0.55 -20.41 6.82
CA ILE A 88 0.16 -21.71 6.93
C ILE A 88 0.08 -22.47 5.60
N LYS A 89 -1.13 -22.64 5.06
CA LYS A 89 -1.34 -23.37 3.78
C LYS A 89 -0.62 -22.70 2.61
N LEU A 90 -0.54 -21.38 2.61
CA LEU A 90 0.14 -20.62 1.57
C LEU A 90 1.66 -20.67 1.73
N GLN A 91 2.18 -20.64 2.96
CA GLN A 91 3.61 -20.82 3.22
C GLN A 91 4.09 -22.22 2.81
N GLU A 92 3.32 -23.26 3.11
CA GLU A 92 3.63 -24.63 2.72
C GLU A 92 3.62 -24.84 1.19
N LYS A 93 2.64 -24.25 0.50
CA LYS A 93 2.44 -24.46 -0.94
C LYS A 93 3.18 -23.45 -1.83
N ALA A 94 3.30 -22.22 -1.38
CA ALA A 94 3.73 -21.13 -2.26
C ALA A 94 5.16 -20.67 -2.01
N GLY A 95 5.74 -20.89 -0.82
CA GLY A 95 7.11 -20.43 -0.53
C GLY A 95 7.39 -19.02 -1.08
N ARG A 96 8.27 -18.93 -2.09
CA ARG A 96 8.56 -17.67 -2.80
C ARG A 96 7.36 -17.08 -3.55
N GLY A 97 6.35 -17.87 -3.86
CA GLY A 97 5.13 -17.44 -4.56
C GLY A 97 4.32 -16.42 -3.77
N MET A 98 4.37 -16.45 -2.43
CA MET A 98 3.68 -15.46 -1.59
C MET A 98 4.28 -14.06 -1.73
N PHE A 99 5.60 -13.96 -1.82
CA PHE A 99 6.28 -12.70 -2.10
C PHE A 99 5.77 -12.07 -3.41
N PHE A 100 5.73 -12.85 -4.48
CA PHE A 100 5.21 -12.40 -5.78
C PHE A 100 3.72 -12.09 -5.75
N ALA A 101 2.92 -12.85 -5.00
CA ALA A 101 1.50 -12.58 -4.84
C ALA A 101 1.26 -11.21 -4.20
N ILE A 102 1.96 -10.88 -3.10
CA ILE A 102 1.86 -9.55 -2.47
C ILE A 102 2.40 -8.46 -3.40
N LEU A 103 3.55 -8.70 -4.04
CA LEU A 103 4.15 -7.75 -4.97
C LEU A 103 3.19 -7.39 -6.10
N LEU A 104 2.59 -8.37 -6.76
CA LEU A 104 1.65 -8.17 -7.85
C LEU A 104 0.34 -7.54 -7.36
N PHE A 105 -0.17 -7.99 -6.21
CA PHE A 105 -1.37 -7.43 -5.60
C PHE A 105 -1.22 -5.94 -5.28
N VAL A 106 -0.07 -5.52 -4.77
CA VAL A 106 0.25 -4.11 -4.51
C VAL A 106 0.61 -3.37 -5.79
N GLY A 107 1.32 -4.01 -6.70
CA GLY A 107 1.90 -3.39 -7.89
C GLY A 107 0.92 -3.15 -9.03
N ILE A 108 -0.13 -3.97 -9.15
CA ILE A 108 -1.16 -3.74 -10.17
C ILE A 108 -2.10 -2.64 -9.67
N PRO A 109 -2.23 -1.49 -10.38
CA PRO A 109 -3.00 -0.34 -9.90
C PRO A 109 -4.50 -0.53 -10.08
N VAL A 110 -5.09 -1.49 -9.34
CA VAL A 110 -6.54 -1.71 -9.27
C VAL A 110 -7.09 -1.06 -8.00
N PRO A 111 -8.28 -0.44 -8.02
CA PRO A 111 -8.90 0.09 -6.81
C PRO A 111 -9.07 -0.99 -5.73
N GLY A 112 -8.64 -0.69 -4.50
CA GLY A 112 -8.72 -1.61 -3.37
C GLY A 112 -7.53 -2.58 -3.23
N THR A 113 -6.61 -2.62 -4.18
CA THR A 113 -5.31 -3.29 -4.00
C THR A 113 -4.24 -2.24 -3.71
N GLY A 114 -3.31 -2.45 -2.83
CA GLY A 114 -2.29 -1.46 -2.57
C GLY A 114 -1.47 -1.76 -1.33
N ALA A 115 -0.60 -0.84 -0.92
CA ALA A 115 0.27 -1.05 0.22
C ALA A 115 -0.51 -1.25 1.53
N TRP A 116 -1.60 -0.51 1.72
CA TRP A 116 -2.47 -0.65 2.89
C TRP A 116 -3.10 -2.04 2.97
N THR A 117 -3.81 -2.43 1.92
CA THR A 117 -4.53 -3.72 1.86
C THR A 117 -3.58 -4.89 1.77
N GLY A 118 -2.47 -4.77 1.04
CA GLY A 118 -1.43 -5.79 0.94
C GLY A 118 -0.74 -6.02 2.29
N THR A 119 -0.41 -4.95 3.02
CA THR A 119 0.18 -5.04 4.35
C THR A 119 -0.80 -5.61 5.37
N LEU A 120 -2.07 -5.20 5.30
CA LEU A 120 -3.12 -5.74 6.17
C LEU A 120 -3.29 -7.24 5.94
N ALA A 121 -3.37 -7.67 4.69
CA ALA A 121 -3.44 -9.08 4.34
C ALA A 121 -2.22 -9.86 4.83
N ALA A 122 -1.01 -9.34 4.62
CA ALA A 122 0.22 -9.96 5.09
C ALA A 122 0.25 -10.11 6.62
N SER A 123 -0.23 -9.10 7.35
CA SER A 123 -0.33 -9.13 8.82
C SER A 123 -1.35 -10.15 9.32
N ILE A 124 -2.52 -10.24 8.67
CA ILE A 124 -3.58 -11.22 9.02
C ILE A 124 -3.12 -12.65 8.73
N LEU A 125 -2.41 -12.84 7.60
CA LEU A 125 -1.87 -14.13 7.19
C LEU A 125 -0.62 -14.56 7.99
N ASP A 126 -0.18 -13.75 8.94
CA ASP A 126 1.02 -13.98 9.76
C ASP A 126 2.30 -14.21 8.95
N LEU A 127 2.46 -13.44 7.88
CA LEU A 127 3.63 -13.53 7.03
C LEU A 127 4.83 -12.82 7.65
N ASP A 128 6.04 -13.20 7.21
CA ASP A 128 7.26 -12.55 7.67
C ASP A 128 7.28 -11.04 7.33
N PHE A 129 7.57 -10.21 8.34
CA PHE A 129 7.57 -8.76 8.22
C PHE A 129 8.51 -8.25 7.13
N LYS A 130 9.76 -8.74 7.12
CA LYS A 130 10.78 -8.26 6.16
C LYS A 130 10.37 -8.59 4.72
N THR A 131 9.93 -9.81 4.51
CA THR A 131 9.47 -10.29 3.19
C THR A 131 8.24 -9.51 2.72
N SER A 132 7.29 -9.26 3.62
CA SER A 132 6.06 -8.51 3.32
C SER A 132 6.35 -7.05 2.99
N VAL A 133 7.18 -6.38 3.78
CA VAL A 133 7.56 -4.98 3.54
C VAL A 133 8.33 -4.85 2.23
N LEU A 134 9.25 -5.77 1.94
CA LEU A 134 10.00 -5.75 0.68
C LEU A 134 9.09 -5.98 -0.53
N ALA A 135 8.16 -6.94 -0.44
CA ALA A 135 7.19 -7.19 -1.50
C ALA A 135 6.27 -5.97 -1.73
N CYS A 136 5.78 -5.36 -0.65
CA CYS A 136 5.00 -4.12 -0.72
C CYS A 136 5.81 -2.97 -1.33
N ALA A 137 7.07 -2.78 -0.94
CA ALA A 137 7.92 -1.72 -1.47
C ALA A 137 8.14 -1.88 -2.98
N LEU A 138 8.48 -3.06 -3.43
CA LEU A 138 8.65 -3.35 -4.87
C LEU A 138 7.32 -3.23 -5.64
N GLY A 139 6.20 -3.64 -5.02
CA GLY A 139 4.86 -3.44 -5.58
C GLY A 139 4.52 -1.96 -5.74
N VAL A 140 4.80 -1.15 -4.71
CA VAL A 140 4.60 0.31 -4.73
C VAL A 140 5.46 0.97 -5.83
N LEU A 141 6.73 0.55 -5.98
CA LEU A 141 7.61 1.01 -7.06
C LEU A 141 7.00 0.68 -8.44
N MET A 142 6.54 -0.55 -8.63
CA MET A 142 5.91 -0.98 -9.88
C MET A 142 4.63 -0.19 -10.16
N ALA A 143 3.74 -0.05 -9.17
CA ALA A 143 2.52 0.74 -9.32
C ALA A 143 2.82 2.20 -9.66
N GLY A 144 3.84 2.79 -9.03
CA GLY A 144 4.29 4.15 -9.29
C GLY A 144 4.77 4.34 -10.72
N ILE A 145 5.56 3.39 -11.25
CA ILE A 145 6.01 3.44 -12.67
C ILE A 145 4.80 3.40 -13.61
N ILE A 146 3.87 2.46 -13.37
CA ILE A 146 2.66 2.34 -14.20
C ILE A 146 1.84 3.63 -14.15
N MET A 147 1.60 4.17 -12.96
CA MET A 147 0.83 5.40 -12.80
C MET A 147 1.56 6.63 -13.35
N GLY A 148 2.88 6.68 -13.24
CA GLY A 148 3.71 7.75 -13.82
C GLY A 148 3.63 7.77 -15.34
N VAL A 149 3.80 6.61 -15.96
CA VAL A 149 3.71 6.46 -17.43
C VAL A 149 2.30 6.79 -17.92
N ALA A 150 1.27 6.25 -17.26
CA ALA A 150 -0.12 6.54 -17.60
C ALA A 150 -0.45 8.04 -17.46
N SER A 151 0.02 8.69 -16.39
CA SER A 151 -0.21 10.13 -16.18
C SER A 151 0.50 10.98 -17.23
N MET A 152 1.75 10.66 -17.57
CA MET A 152 2.46 11.37 -18.63
C MET A 152 1.80 11.19 -20.00
N GLY A 153 1.26 10.00 -20.30
CA GLY A 153 0.50 9.76 -21.52
C GLY A 153 -0.78 10.58 -21.59
N ILE A 154 -1.54 10.67 -20.49
CA ILE A 154 -2.78 11.42 -20.43
C ILE A 154 -2.51 12.94 -20.49
N PHE A 155 -1.62 13.46 -19.66
CA PHE A 155 -1.35 14.89 -19.60
C PHE A 155 -0.49 15.37 -20.79
N GLY A 156 0.41 14.52 -21.32
CA GLY A 156 1.16 14.84 -22.53
C GLY A 156 0.33 14.86 -23.82
N ALA A 157 -0.85 14.22 -23.82
CA ALA A 157 -1.79 14.31 -24.94
C ALA A 157 -2.73 15.52 -24.84
N LEU A 158 -2.80 16.17 -23.66
CA LEU A 158 -3.65 17.34 -23.40
C LEU A 158 -2.92 18.68 -23.57
N TYR A 159 -1.60 18.67 -23.65
CA TYR A 159 -0.73 19.82 -23.90
C TYR A 159 0.09 19.63 -25.19
#